data_9a5b93ed4a4242f1fe5634d9e5ac04e3
#
_entry.id   9a5b93ed4a4242f1fe5634d9e5ac04e3
#
_cell.length_a   1.000
_cell.length_b   1.000
_cell.length_c   1.000
_cell.angle_alpha   90.00
_cell.angle_beta   90.00
_cell.angle_gamma   90.00
#
_symmetry.space_group_name_H-M   'P 1'
#
loop_
_entity.id
_entity.type
_entity.pdbx_description
1 polymer ?
#
loop_
_entity_poly.entity_id
_entity_poly.type
_entity_poly.pdbx_seq_one_letter_code
_entity_poly.pdbx_strand_id
1 'polypeptide(L)'
;YDKAEIEARVEEGLKLAAEGLFAILIIRGTCIRKVPASAYGQKLAVDKELCRKCGRCHICPGIEASEDGTPRWNNLCSGCVSRTPACLQMCPFKALSVAGSNTETALETVTLPHAPEVIDVPPVDSFRRPPRLSLAIRGVGGQGNLFFGKVLAQVAFLAGYDDRNILKGETHGMAQMGGPVISTFGCGEVFSPALVPGTANVLIAMEKAEVLRPGFLDLLEPGGTVLMADTHILPHGLKPEAYPSDEAIAAQLEGYRVVSVDVLSIALNLGD
;
A
#
# COMPACT_ATOMS: atom_id res chain seq x y z
N TYR A 1 -5.56 -7.49 -18.74
CA TYR A 1 -6.06 -6.23 -19.30
C TYR A 1 -6.12 -6.34 -20.82
N ASP A 2 -7.24 -5.93 -21.42
CA ASP A 2 -7.37 -5.86 -22.87
C ASP A 2 -6.85 -4.51 -23.35
N LYS A 3 -5.83 -4.54 -24.21
CA LYS A 3 -5.18 -3.34 -24.74
C LYS A 3 -6.15 -2.50 -25.57
N ALA A 4 -6.93 -3.14 -26.45
CA ALA A 4 -7.87 -2.45 -27.33
C ALA A 4 -8.98 -1.75 -26.54
N GLU A 5 -9.47 -2.38 -25.47
CA GLU A 5 -10.46 -1.78 -24.59
C GLU A 5 -9.89 -0.57 -23.83
N ILE A 6 -8.66 -0.67 -23.33
CA ILE A 6 -8.01 0.46 -22.66
C ILE A 6 -7.80 1.62 -23.62
N GLU A 7 -7.31 1.36 -24.83
CA GLU A 7 -7.11 2.39 -25.86
C GLU A 7 -8.44 3.09 -26.21
N ALA A 8 -9.51 2.34 -26.40
CA ALA A 8 -10.83 2.90 -26.68
C ALA A 8 -11.34 3.81 -25.54
N ARG A 9 -11.15 3.40 -24.28
CA ARG A 9 -11.55 4.21 -23.13
C ARG A 9 -10.70 5.46 -22.95
N VAL A 10 -9.40 5.37 -23.23
CA VAL A 10 -8.53 6.55 -23.24
C VAL A 10 -8.96 7.54 -24.30
N GLU A 11 -9.26 7.08 -25.52
CA GLU A 11 -9.75 7.95 -26.60
C GLU A 11 -11.08 8.62 -26.24
N GLU A 12 -12.00 7.90 -25.62
CA GLU A 12 -13.27 8.44 -25.12
C GLU A 12 -13.01 9.54 -24.07
N GLY A 13 -12.13 9.27 -23.11
CA GLY A 13 -11.74 10.25 -22.10
C GLY A 13 -11.11 11.51 -22.68
N LEU A 14 -10.27 11.37 -23.70
CA LEU A 14 -9.65 12.50 -24.41
C LEU A 14 -10.69 13.35 -25.16
N LYS A 15 -11.71 12.73 -25.76
CA LYS A 15 -12.82 13.47 -26.42
C LYS A 15 -13.61 14.28 -25.41
N LEU A 16 -13.97 13.68 -24.27
CA LEU A 16 -14.68 14.38 -23.19
C LEU A 16 -13.85 15.54 -22.63
N ALA A 17 -12.54 15.35 -22.47
CA ALA A 17 -11.65 16.42 -22.04
C ALA A 17 -11.56 17.57 -23.06
N ALA A 18 -11.58 17.28 -24.36
CA ALA A 18 -11.59 18.29 -25.40
C ALA A 18 -12.90 19.11 -25.42
N GLU A 19 -13.99 18.54 -24.94
CA GLU A 19 -15.27 19.22 -24.74
C GLU A 19 -15.32 20.03 -23.43
N GLY A 20 -14.22 20.09 -22.67
CA GLY A 20 -14.12 20.79 -21.39
C GLY A 20 -14.72 20.03 -20.20
N LEU A 21 -15.03 18.74 -20.38
CA LEU A 21 -15.52 17.88 -19.32
C LEU A 21 -14.36 17.22 -18.56
N PHE A 22 -14.58 17.00 -17.26
CA PHE A 22 -13.62 16.27 -16.42
C PHE A 22 -13.83 14.78 -16.59
N ALA A 23 -12.83 14.07 -17.10
CA ALA A 23 -12.89 12.62 -17.32
C ALA A 23 -11.97 11.87 -16.35
N ILE A 24 -12.51 10.84 -15.70
CA ILE A 24 -11.74 9.94 -14.83
C ILE A 24 -11.85 8.53 -15.42
N LEU A 25 -10.71 7.94 -15.74
CA LEU A 25 -10.61 6.54 -16.14
C LEU A 25 -10.26 5.68 -14.92
N ILE A 26 -11.18 4.82 -14.51
CA ILE A 26 -10.96 3.88 -13.40
C ILE A 26 -10.71 2.49 -13.97
N ILE A 27 -9.47 1.99 -13.82
CA ILE A 27 -9.08 0.64 -14.23
C ILE A 27 -9.16 -0.27 -13.00
N ARG A 28 -10.08 -1.21 -13.01
CA ARG A 28 -10.24 -2.20 -11.94
C ARG A 28 -9.58 -3.51 -12.30
N GLY A 29 -8.87 -4.10 -11.36
CA GLY A 29 -8.28 -5.42 -11.49
C GLY A 29 -7.95 -6.00 -10.12
N THR A 30 -8.05 -7.31 -9.99
CA THR A 30 -7.65 -7.98 -8.76
C THR A 30 -6.15 -7.84 -8.57
N CYS A 31 -5.72 -7.39 -7.40
CA CYS A 31 -4.30 -7.35 -7.05
C CYS A 31 -3.74 -8.77 -7.11
N ILE A 32 -2.64 -8.95 -7.83
CA ILE A 32 -2.00 -10.25 -8.00
C ILE A 32 -1.65 -10.93 -6.66
N ARG A 33 -1.38 -10.15 -5.62
CA ARG A 33 -1.13 -10.66 -4.26
C ARG A 33 -2.38 -11.23 -3.58
N LYS A 34 -3.58 -10.86 -4.03
CA LYS A 34 -4.86 -11.37 -3.53
C LYS A 34 -5.36 -12.57 -4.34
N VAL A 35 -4.72 -12.89 -5.45
CA VAL A 35 -5.08 -14.04 -6.27
C VAL A 35 -4.43 -15.29 -5.67
N PRO A 36 -5.19 -16.34 -5.32
CA PRO A 36 -4.60 -17.55 -4.76
C PRO A 36 -3.67 -18.22 -5.76
N ALA A 37 -2.59 -18.81 -5.28
CA ALA A 37 -1.58 -19.47 -6.13
C ALA A 37 -2.17 -20.55 -7.06
N SER A 38 -3.29 -21.16 -6.67
CA SER A 38 -4.06 -22.11 -7.50
C SER A 38 -4.70 -21.48 -8.73
N ALA A 39 -4.92 -20.15 -8.72
CA ALA A 39 -5.41 -19.40 -9.87
C ALA A 39 -4.29 -18.95 -10.82
N TYR A 40 -3.02 -19.08 -10.40
CA TYR A 40 -1.85 -18.93 -11.26
C TYR A 40 -1.69 -20.20 -12.07
N GLY A 41 -2.29 -20.30 -13.20
CA GLY A 41 -2.23 -21.60 -13.84
C GLY A 41 -2.44 -21.61 -15.33
N GLN A 42 -2.56 -20.45 -15.94
CA GLN A 42 -2.55 -20.43 -17.40
C GLN A 42 -1.15 -20.83 -17.86
N LYS A 43 -1.01 -22.10 -18.23
CA LYS A 43 0.21 -22.55 -18.85
C LYS A 43 0.31 -21.88 -20.22
N LEU A 44 1.29 -21.05 -20.37
CA LEU A 44 1.59 -20.44 -21.65
C LEU A 44 2.41 -21.45 -22.46
N ALA A 45 2.14 -21.53 -23.75
CA ALA A 45 2.85 -22.38 -24.69
C ALA A 45 3.53 -21.55 -25.77
N VAL A 46 4.66 -22.07 -26.25
CA VAL A 46 5.40 -21.47 -27.36
C VAL A 46 5.30 -22.40 -28.56
N ASP A 47 4.82 -21.87 -29.66
CA ASP A 47 4.97 -22.51 -30.97
C ASP A 47 6.38 -22.24 -31.48
N LYS A 48 7.22 -23.28 -31.50
CA LYS A 48 8.64 -23.17 -31.90
C LYS A 48 8.82 -22.89 -33.38
N GLU A 49 7.86 -23.25 -34.22
CA GLU A 49 7.91 -23.01 -35.68
C GLU A 49 7.62 -21.54 -36.00
N LEU A 50 6.72 -20.93 -35.27
CA LEU A 50 6.38 -19.51 -35.41
C LEU A 50 7.35 -18.61 -34.65
N CYS A 51 8.01 -19.10 -33.61
CA CYS A 51 8.91 -18.29 -32.78
C CYS A 51 10.18 -17.90 -33.53
N ARG A 52 10.38 -16.58 -33.71
CA ARG A 52 11.59 -16.01 -34.33
C ARG A 52 12.65 -15.60 -33.32
N LYS A 53 12.51 -15.98 -32.05
CA LYS A 53 13.47 -15.70 -30.97
C LYS A 53 13.85 -14.21 -30.85
N CYS A 54 12.92 -13.33 -31.17
CA CYS A 54 13.16 -11.88 -31.28
C CYS A 54 13.18 -11.14 -29.94
N GLY A 55 12.90 -11.80 -28.82
CA GLY A 55 12.98 -11.26 -27.46
C GLY A 55 11.87 -10.27 -27.08
N ARG A 56 10.95 -9.89 -27.99
CA ARG A 56 9.92 -8.88 -27.69
C ARG A 56 8.95 -9.28 -26.56
N CYS A 57 8.81 -10.57 -26.29
CA CYS A 57 8.00 -11.08 -25.19
C CYS A 57 8.69 -10.94 -23.81
N HIS A 58 9.99 -10.61 -23.76
CA HIS A 58 10.75 -10.47 -22.53
C HIS A 58 10.50 -9.13 -21.82
N ILE A 59 9.33 -8.55 -21.99
CA ILE A 59 8.87 -7.35 -21.26
C ILE A 59 8.49 -7.63 -19.82
N CYS A 60 8.33 -8.91 -19.49
CA CYS A 60 7.89 -9.37 -18.19
C CYS A 60 9.04 -10.14 -17.50
N PRO A 61 9.32 -9.88 -16.22
CA PRO A 61 10.35 -10.61 -15.48
C PRO A 61 10.03 -12.11 -15.33
N GLY A 62 8.78 -12.51 -15.58
CA GLY A 62 8.36 -13.91 -15.60
C GLY A 62 8.77 -14.68 -16.86
N ILE A 63 9.43 -14.01 -17.82
CA ILE A 63 9.89 -14.63 -19.07
C ILE A 63 11.40 -14.45 -19.19
N GLU A 64 12.08 -15.53 -19.51
CA GLU A 64 13.51 -15.55 -19.78
C GLU A 64 13.81 -16.30 -21.08
N ALA A 65 14.97 -16.09 -21.65
CA ALA A 65 15.43 -16.83 -22.81
C ALA A 65 15.98 -18.20 -22.37
N SER A 66 15.59 -19.28 -23.04
CA SER A 66 16.28 -20.55 -22.98
C SER A 66 17.64 -20.47 -23.68
N GLU A 67 18.48 -21.47 -23.52
CA GLU A 67 19.80 -21.54 -24.18
C GLU A 67 19.71 -21.43 -25.73
N ASP A 68 18.63 -21.92 -26.30
CA ASP A 68 18.36 -21.81 -27.73
C ASP A 68 17.69 -20.48 -28.14
N GLY A 69 17.47 -19.56 -27.19
CA GLY A 69 16.81 -18.27 -27.39
C GLY A 69 15.28 -18.32 -27.41
N THR A 70 14.67 -19.49 -27.21
CA THR A 70 13.22 -19.61 -27.09
C THR A 70 12.76 -19.06 -25.75
N PRO A 71 11.63 -18.31 -25.67
CA PRO A 71 11.10 -17.84 -24.39
C PRO A 71 10.63 -19.00 -23.53
N ARG A 72 10.96 -18.94 -22.25
CA ARG A 72 10.42 -19.86 -21.22
C ARG A 72 9.93 -19.05 -20.03
N TRP A 73 8.97 -19.61 -19.29
CA TRP A 73 8.43 -18.98 -18.10
C TRP A 73 9.17 -19.48 -16.87
N ASN A 74 9.52 -18.56 -16.00
CA ASN A 74 10.15 -18.86 -14.72
C ASN A 74 9.12 -18.76 -13.57
N ASN A 75 9.59 -18.89 -12.32
CA ASN A 75 8.76 -18.86 -11.11
C ASN A 75 8.13 -17.49 -10.80
N LEU A 76 8.51 -16.43 -11.52
CA LEU A 76 7.90 -15.11 -11.40
C LEU A 76 6.69 -14.95 -12.32
N CYS A 77 6.46 -15.90 -13.24
CA CYS A 77 5.29 -15.91 -14.09
C CYS A 77 4.05 -16.30 -13.30
N SER A 78 3.13 -15.37 -13.12
CA SER A 78 1.85 -15.59 -12.45
C SER A 78 0.75 -16.11 -13.39
N GLY A 79 1.06 -16.36 -14.67
CA GLY A 79 0.10 -16.82 -15.66
C GLY A 79 -0.90 -15.75 -16.13
N CYS A 80 -0.78 -14.51 -15.66
CA CYS A 80 -1.69 -13.37 -15.93
C CYS A 80 -3.15 -13.80 -16.08
N VAL A 81 -3.96 -13.60 -15.06
CA VAL A 81 -5.39 -13.95 -15.02
C VAL A 81 -6.22 -13.13 -16.06
N SER A 82 -5.58 -12.22 -16.77
CA SER A 82 -6.22 -11.46 -17.85
C SER A 82 -6.39 -12.33 -19.12
N ARG A 83 -7.46 -12.09 -19.85
CA ARG A 83 -7.76 -12.79 -21.12
C ARG A 83 -6.61 -12.71 -22.14
N THR A 84 -5.81 -11.64 -22.08
CA THR A 84 -4.70 -11.43 -23.01
C THR A 84 -3.44 -10.99 -22.26
N PRO A 85 -2.59 -11.93 -21.85
CA PRO A 85 -1.31 -11.60 -21.23
C PRO A 85 -0.46 -10.67 -22.09
N ALA A 86 0.24 -9.71 -21.47
CA ALA A 86 1.03 -8.73 -22.18
C ALA A 86 2.10 -9.37 -23.09
N CYS A 87 2.70 -10.46 -22.69
CA CYS A 87 3.67 -11.20 -23.49
C CYS A 87 3.07 -11.75 -24.80
N LEU A 88 1.79 -12.16 -24.78
CA LEU A 88 1.10 -12.59 -25.98
C LEU A 88 0.83 -11.41 -26.91
N GLN A 89 0.41 -10.26 -26.35
CA GLN A 89 0.14 -9.05 -27.12
C GLN A 89 1.39 -8.50 -27.79
N MET A 90 2.55 -8.66 -27.18
CA MET A 90 3.83 -8.19 -27.70
C MET A 90 4.45 -9.13 -28.74
N CYS A 91 3.90 -10.33 -28.92
CA CYS A 91 4.43 -11.27 -29.90
C CYS A 91 3.89 -10.97 -31.32
N PRO A 92 4.69 -10.38 -32.22
CA PRO A 92 4.23 -10.04 -33.56
C PRO A 92 3.97 -11.27 -34.44
N PHE A 93 4.56 -12.41 -34.06
CA PHE A 93 4.45 -13.66 -34.80
C PHE A 93 3.35 -14.59 -34.26
N LYS A 94 2.62 -14.14 -33.20
CA LYS A 94 1.58 -14.95 -32.53
C LYS A 94 2.07 -16.33 -32.11
N ALA A 95 3.36 -16.46 -31.82
CA ALA A 95 3.98 -17.72 -31.42
C ALA A 95 3.68 -18.09 -29.96
N LEU A 96 3.03 -17.25 -29.19
CA LEU A 96 2.65 -17.50 -27.82
C LEU A 96 1.15 -17.71 -27.72
N SER A 97 0.76 -18.72 -26.97
CA SER A 97 -0.64 -19.06 -26.71
C SER A 97 -0.84 -19.44 -25.24
N VAL A 98 -2.08 -19.39 -24.79
CA VAL A 98 -2.46 -19.96 -23.49
C VAL A 98 -2.74 -21.46 -23.70
N ALA A 99 -1.95 -22.30 -23.06
CA ALA A 99 -2.15 -23.75 -23.11
C ALA A 99 -3.26 -24.16 -22.16
N GLY A 100 -4.41 -24.47 -22.70
CA GLY A 100 -5.50 -25.14 -22.00
C GLY A 100 -6.57 -24.24 -21.41
N SER A 101 -7.76 -24.46 -21.97
CA SER A 101 -9.09 -24.26 -21.44
C SER A 101 -9.64 -22.83 -21.24
N ASN A 102 -10.62 -22.62 -21.94
CA ASN A 102 -11.93 -22.01 -21.71
C ASN A 102 -12.53 -22.21 -20.31
N THR A 103 -11.82 -21.78 -19.29
CA THR A 103 -12.47 -21.46 -18.02
C THR A 103 -12.51 -19.95 -17.95
N GLU A 104 -13.63 -19.39 -18.35
CA GLU A 104 -14.08 -18.10 -17.87
C GLU A 104 -14.16 -18.23 -16.35
N THR A 105 -13.07 -17.97 -15.67
CA THR A 105 -13.14 -17.60 -14.27
C THR A 105 -13.77 -16.23 -14.30
N ALA A 106 -15.10 -16.20 -14.17
CA ALA A 106 -15.81 -14.98 -13.86
C ALA A 106 -15.06 -14.38 -12.67
N LEU A 107 -14.52 -13.17 -12.83
CA LEU A 107 -14.05 -12.37 -11.72
C LEU A 107 -15.27 -12.26 -10.81
N GLU A 108 -15.27 -12.97 -9.70
CA GLU A 108 -16.26 -12.75 -8.66
C GLU A 108 -16.16 -11.25 -8.35
N THR A 109 -17.24 -10.58 -8.66
CA THR A 109 -17.40 -9.18 -8.27
C THR A 109 -17.41 -9.22 -6.75
N VAL A 110 -16.26 -8.88 -6.14
CA VAL A 110 -16.21 -8.64 -4.70
C VAL A 110 -17.15 -7.46 -4.47
N THR A 111 -18.33 -7.75 -3.97
CA THR A 111 -19.23 -6.73 -3.46
C THR A 111 -18.54 -6.19 -2.22
N LEU A 112 -17.96 -5.01 -2.33
CA LEU A 112 -17.46 -4.31 -1.16
C LEU A 112 -18.65 -4.09 -0.24
N PRO A 113 -18.55 -4.42 1.06
CA PRO A 113 -19.60 -4.08 2.00
C PRO A 113 -19.86 -2.58 1.87
N HIS A 114 -21.13 -2.19 1.87
CA HIS A 114 -21.50 -0.78 1.90
C HIS A 114 -20.88 -0.16 3.15
N ALA A 115 -20.09 0.89 2.96
CA ALA A 115 -19.71 1.72 4.08
C ALA A 115 -20.99 2.23 4.76
N PRO A 116 -21.06 2.24 6.09
CA PRO A 116 -22.23 2.78 6.78
C PRO A 116 -22.46 4.21 6.31
N GLU A 117 -23.70 4.55 5.99
CA GLU A 117 -24.08 5.89 5.50
C GLU A 117 -23.74 7.00 6.49
N VAL A 118 -23.69 6.65 7.77
CA VAL A 118 -23.33 7.56 8.86
C VAL A 118 -22.43 6.82 9.83
N ILE A 119 -21.22 7.36 10.03
CA ILE A 119 -20.35 6.95 11.13
C ILE A 119 -20.76 7.78 12.34
N ASP A 120 -21.34 7.13 13.33
CA ASP A 120 -21.65 7.78 14.61
C ASP A 120 -20.34 8.02 15.37
N VAL A 121 -19.82 9.22 15.24
CA VAL A 121 -18.64 9.65 16.00
C VAL A 121 -19.15 10.24 17.32
N PRO A 122 -18.84 9.62 18.47
CA PRO A 122 -19.28 10.14 19.74
C PRO A 122 -18.79 11.60 19.92
N PRO A 123 -19.66 12.49 20.40
CA PRO A 123 -19.28 13.88 20.62
C PRO A 123 -18.15 13.96 21.65
N VAL A 124 -17.11 14.74 21.31
CA VAL A 124 -16.03 15.04 22.26
C VAL A 124 -16.47 16.20 23.14
N ASP A 125 -16.91 15.89 24.34
CA ASP A 125 -17.49 16.90 25.28
C ASP A 125 -16.48 17.96 25.73
N SER A 126 -15.19 17.74 25.57
CA SER A 126 -14.15 18.70 25.93
C SER A 126 -12.91 18.56 25.04
N PHE A 127 -12.99 19.08 23.84
CA PHE A 127 -11.79 19.21 23.02
C PHE A 127 -10.97 20.42 23.45
N ARG A 128 -9.78 20.19 24.02
CA ARG A 128 -8.80 21.23 24.24
C ARG A 128 -7.71 21.12 23.17
N ARG A 129 -7.63 22.11 22.33
CA ARG A 129 -6.55 22.26 21.36
C ARG A 129 -5.23 22.49 22.11
N PRO A 130 -4.26 21.57 22.08
CA PRO A 130 -2.95 21.82 22.70
C PRO A 130 -2.25 22.97 21.97
N PRO A 131 -1.47 23.80 22.66
CA PRO A 131 -0.73 24.89 22.01
C PRO A 131 0.30 24.34 21.03
N ARG A 132 0.86 23.16 21.30
CA ARG A 132 1.80 22.44 20.47
C ARG A 132 1.44 20.95 20.44
N LEU A 133 1.45 20.40 19.25
CA LEU A 133 1.41 18.94 19.04
C LEU A 133 2.52 18.56 18.06
N SER A 134 3.39 17.64 18.46
CA SER A 134 4.46 17.10 17.63
C SER A 134 4.43 15.57 17.73
N LEU A 135 4.41 14.89 16.60
CA LEU A 135 4.33 13.44 16.59
C LEU A 135 5.18 12.82 15.47
N ALA A 136 5.63 11.59 15.72
CA ALA A 136 6.25 10.74 14.73
C ALA A 136 5.34 9.54 14.43
N ILE A 137 5.24 9.19 13.17
CA ILE A 137 4.44 8.07 12.68
C ILE A 137 5.40 7.09 12.03
N ARG A 138 5.36 5.86 12.48
CA ARG A 138 6.18 4.79 11.93
C ARG A 138 5.32 3.61 11.50
N GLY A 139 5.71 2.98 10.41
CA GLY A 139 5.01 1.82 9.88
C GLY A 139 5.74 1.20 8.70
N VAL A 140 5.08 0.28 8.05
CA VAL A 140 5.61 -0.47 6.91
C VAL A 140 5.11 0.16 5.61
N GLY A 141 5.97 0.20 4.59
CA GLY A 141 5.60 0.72 3.27
C GLY A 141 4.35 0.02 2.71
N GLY A 142 3.39 0.82 2.29
CA GLY A 142 2.06 0.36 1.84
C GLY A 142 0.94 0.53 2.87
N GLN A 143 1.24 0.82 4.15
CA GLN A 143 0.22 1.06 5.19
C GLN A 143 -0.46 2.43 5.12
N GLY A 144 -0.06 3.30 4.21
CA GLY A 144 -0.69 4.61 4.08
C GLY A 144 -0.16 5.69 5.04
N ASN A 145 1.05 5.57 5.59
CA ASN A 145 1.67 6.57 6.47
C ASN A 145 1.56 8.00 5.95
N LEU A 146 1.83 8.19 4.66
CA LEU A 146 1.76 9.53 4.03
C LEU A 146 0.32 10.04 3.94
N PHE A 147 -0.62 9.14 3.67
CA PHE A 147 -2.05 9.48 3.67
C PHE A 147 -2.53 9.87 5.06
N PHE A 148 -2.13 9.11 6.08
CA PHE A 148 -2.45 9.42 7.47
C PHE A 148 -1.93 10.81 7.88
N GLY A 149 -0.71 11.16 7.50
CA GLY A 149 -0.18 12.51 7.71
C GLY A 149 -1.00 13.61 7.03
N LYS A 150 -1.57 13.35 5.85
CA LYS A 150 -2.49 14.28 5.18
C LYS A 150 -3.81 14.44 5.94
N VAL A 151 -4.37 13.33 6.42
CA VAL A 151 -5.60 13.37 7.23
C VAL A 151 -5.38 14.18 8.51
N LEU A 152 -4.25 13.95 9.20
CA LEU A 152 -3.90 14.73 10.39
C LEU A 152 -3.80 16.24 10.10
N ALA A 153 -3.23 16.62 8.95
CA ALA A 153 -3.15 18.02 8.56
C ALA A 153 -4.55 18.64 8.33
N GLN A 154 -5.45 17.90 7.70
CA GLN A 154 -6.85 18.33 7.54
C GLN A 154 -7.57 18.45 8.87
N VAL A 155 -7.41 17.49 9.77
CA VAL A 155 -7.99 17.52 11.12
C VAL A 155 -7.47 18.71 11.91
N ALA A 156 -6.16 18.98 11.87
CA ALA A 156 -5.57 20.13 12.53
C ALA A 156 -6.13 21.46 12.00
N PHE A 157 -6.28 21.58 10.68
CA PHE A 157 -6.89 22.75 10.06
C PHE A 157 -8.34 22.94 10.51
N LEU A 158 -9.14 21.87 10.49
CA LEU A 158 -10.54 21.90 10.96
C LEU A 158 -10.64 22.19 12.46
N ALA A 159 -9.63 21.78 13.24
CA ALA A 159 -9.52 22.11 14.67
C ALA A 159 -9.13 23.57 14.92
N GLY A 160 -8.87 24.35 13.86
CA GLY A 160 -8.58 25.79 13.92
C GLY A 160 -7.13 26.13 14.20
N TYR A 161 -6.17 25.25 13.88
CA TYR A 161 -4.77 25.65 13.79
C TYR A 161 -4.53 26.49 12.53
N ASP A 162 -3.62 27.47 12.62
CA ASP A 162 -3.17 28.21 11.45
C ASP A 162 -2.46 27.30 10.47
N ASP A 163 -2.77 27.38 9.18
CA ASP A 163 -2.19 26.56 8.12
C ASP A 163 -0.66 26.65 8.04
N ARG A 164 -0.11 27.84 8.35
CA ARG A 164 1.34 28.08 8.42
C ARG A 164 2.02 27.33 9.54
N ASN A 165 1.25 26.93 10.56
CA ASN A 165 1.71 26.20 11.73
C ASN A 165 1.26 24.73 11.71
N ILE A 166 0.91 24.21 10.53
CA ILE A 166 0.65 22.77 10.28
C ILE A 166 1.78 22.25 9.41
N LEU A 167 2.69 21.51 10.01
CA LEU A 167 3.91 21.06 9.37
C LEU A 167 3.92 19.54 9.23
N LYS A 168 4.40 19.06 8.10
CA LYS A 168 4.52 17.64 7.83
C LYS A 168 5.90 17.32 7.24
N GLY A 169 6.58 16.35 7.82
CA GLY A 169 7.83 15.78 7.32
C GLY A 169 7.61 14.39 6.78
N GLU A 170 8.10 14.13 5.58
CA GLU A 170 7.99 12.82 4.92
C GLU A 170 9.36 12.35 4.49
N THR A 171 9.69 11.12 4.85
CA THR A 171 10.87 10.45 4.29
C THR A 171 10.42 9.67 3.07
N HIS A 172 10.70 10.21 1.90
CA HIS A 172 10.51 9.50 0.65
C HIS A 172 11.65 8.48 0.49
N GLY A 173 11.37 7.24 0.83
CA GLY A 173 12.31 6.13 0.66
C GLY A 173 11.77 5.12 -0.34
N MET A 174 12.65 4.23 -0.81
CA MET A 174 12.30 3.14 -1.73
C MET A 174 11.42 2.05 -1.09
N ALA A 175 10.89 2.29 0.09
CA ALA A 175 10.16 1.33 0.91
C ALA A 175 8.67 1.18 0.53
N GLN A 176 8.33 1.27 -0.75
CA GLN A 176 6.94 1.08 -1.20
C GLN A 176 6.41 -0.34 -0.97
N MET A 177 7.28 -1.30 -0.70
CA MET A 177 6.96 -2.73 -0.65
C MET A 177 7.51 -3.36 0.63
N GLY A 178 7.01 -2.92 1.79
CA GLY A 178 7.29 -3.61 3.06
C GLY A 178 8.55 -3.16 3.81
N GLY A 179 9.22 -2.08 3.39
CA GLY A 179 10.29 -1.46 4.18
C GLY A 179 9.78 -0.48 5.24
N PRO A 180 10.58 -0.14 6.26
CA PRO A 180 10.18 0.79 7.31
C PRO A 180 10.02 2.21 6.75
N VAL A 181 8.95 2.88 7.14
CA VAL A 181 8.65 4.27 6.77
C VAL A 181 8.45 5.09 8.04
N ILE A 182 9.02 6.29 8.06
CA ILE A 182 8.78 7.26 9.11
C ILE A 182 8.28 8.57 8.49
N SER A 183 7.26 9.16 9.10
CA SER A 183 6.82 10.52 8.83
C SER A 183 6.63 11.26 10.14
N THR A 184 6.67 12.56 10.09
CA THR A 184 6.49 13.45 11.24
C THR A 184 5.39 14.44 10.95
N PHE A 185 4.71 14.85 12.00
CA PHE A 185 3.66 15.85 11.93
C PHE A 185 3.74 16.78 13.12
N GLY A 186 3.47 18.05 12.90
CA GLY A 186 3.38 19.04 13.97
C GLY A 186 2.33 20.09 13.68
N CYS A 187 1.67 20.61 14.72
CA CYS A 187 0.80 21.76 14.60
C CYS A 187 0.83 22.63 15.86
N GLY A 188 0.48 23.91 15.69
CA GLY A 188 0.53 24.93 16.73
C GLY A 188 1.92 25.58 16.84
N GLU A 189 2.48 25.69 18.02
CA GLU A 189 3.79 26.31 18.26
C GLU A 189 4.93 25.38 17.80
N VAL A 190 4.99 25.11 16.50
CA VAL A 190 6.01 24.30 15.84
C VAL A 190 6.66 25.07 14.71
N PHE A 191 7.98 24.94 14.56
CA PHE A 191 8.78 25.66 13.54
C PHE A 191 9.41 24.72 12.51
N SER A 192 9.41 23.42 12.79
CA SER A 192 9.99 22.39 11.92
C SER A 192 9.23 21.08 12.08
N PRO A 193 9.03 20.32 11.00
CA PRO A 193 8.51 18.98 11.10
C PRO A 193 9.57 17.97 11.59
N ALA A 194 10.86 18.35 11.59
CA ALA A 194 11.92 17.51 12.12
C ALA A 194 11.84 17.45 13.65
N LEU A 195 11.88 16.22 14.18
CA LEU A 195 11.85 15.98 15.61
C LEU A 195 13.26 15.77 16.16
N VAL A 196 13.48 16.31 17.33
CA VAL A 196 14.66 16.07 18.15
C VAL A 196 14.28 15.06 19.24
N PRO A 197 15.22 14.19 19.71
CA PRO A 197 14.94 13.31 20.83
C PRO A 197 14.28 14.05 22.02
N GLY A 198 13.27 13.44 22.61
CA GLY A 198 12.54 13.98 23.75
C GLY A 198 11.54 15.10 23.41
N THR A 199 11.14 15.30 22.15
CA THR A 199 10.23 16.41 21.76
C THR A 199 8.90 15.99 21.15
N ALA A 200 8.68 14.71 20.88
CA ALA A 200 7.41 14.22 20.39
C ALA A 200 6.41 14.03 21.53
N ASN A 201 5.23 14.60 21.42
CA ASN A 201 4.14 14.35 22.39
C ASN A 201 3.53 12.97 22.20
N VAL A 202 3.50 12.48 20.94
CA VAL A 202 2.91 11.19 20.59
C VAL A 202 3.81 10.49 19.57
N LEU A 203 4.05 9.20 19.81
CA LEU A 203 4.59 8.28 18.81
C LEU A 203 3.48 7.37 18.32
N ILE A 204 3.37 7.21 17.01
CA ILE A 204 2.37 6.33 16.40
C ILE A 204 3.09 5.21 15.66
N ALA A 205 2.90 3.99 16.12
CA ALA A 205 3.37 2.78 15.44
C ALA A 205 2.17 2.14 14.72
N MET A 206 2.17 2.18 13.39
CA MET A 206 1.12 1.57 12.57
C MET A 206 1.31 0.06 12.40
N GLU A 207 2.41 -0.48 12.93
CA GLU A 207 2.74 -1.89 13.00
C GLU A 207 3.53 -2.14 14.29
N LYS A 208 3.24 -3.24 15.00
CA LYS A 208 3.76 -3.51 16.35
C LYS A 208 5.29 -3.45 16.43
N ALA A 209 5.99 -4.16 15.55
CA ALA A 209 7.45 -4.25 15.62
C ALA A 209 8.15 -2.93 15.26
N GLU A 210 7.48 -2.01 14.60
CA GLU A 210 8.05 -0.72 14.23
C GLU A 210 8.35 0.16 15.45
N VAL A 211 7.71 -0.11 16.59
CA VAL A 211 8.04 0.57 17.86
C VAL A 211 9.46 0.25 18.34
N LEU A 212 9.98 -0.92 18.00
CA LEU A 212 11.32 -1.38 18.40
C LEU A 212 12.46 -0.81 17.55
N ARG A 213 12.13 0.02 16.56
CA ARG A 213 13.17 0.59 15.69
C ARG A 213 14.09 1.52 16.49
N PRO A 214 15.40 1.38 16.32
CA PRO A 214 16.37 2.20 17.05
C PRO A 214 16.06 3.70 16.92
N GLY A 215 16.09 4.40 18.03
CA GLY A 215 15.88 5.86 18.09
C GLY A 215 14.42 6.30 18.02
N PHE A 216 13.44 5.41 17.81
CA PHE A 216 12.05 5.82 17.70
C PHE A 216 11.46 6.22 19.06
N LEU A 217 11.65 5.41 20.08
CA LEU A 217 11.19 5.72 21.44
C LEU A 217 11.94 6.92 22.05
N ASP A 218 13.18 7.15 21.63
CA ASP A 218 13.97 8.30 22.08
C ASP A 218 13.37 9.64 21.67
N LEU A 219 12.51 9.66 20.63
CA LEU A 219 11.82 10.88 20.21
C LEU A 219 10.76 11.35 21.19
N LEU A 220 10.23 10.44 22.04
CA LEU A 220 9.12 10.74 22.94
C LEU A 220 9.55 11.67 24.09
N GLU A 221 8.77 12.70 24.34
CA GLU A 221 8.96 13.55 25.51
C GLU A 221 8.56 12.81 26.82
N PRO A 222 9.10 13.20 27.97
CA PRO A 222 8.66 12.65 29.25
C PRO A 222 7.15 12.80 29.45
N GLY A 223 6.45 11.69 29.72
CA GLY A 223 4.99 11.67 29.88
C GLY A 223 4.19 11.62 28.58
N GLY A 224 4.86 11.59 27.44
CA GLY A 224 4.24 11.39 26.13
C GLY A 224 3.56 10.04 25.98
N THR A 225 2.86 9.84 24.86
CA THR A 225 2.06 8.64 24.63
C THR A 225 2.55 7.89 23.40
N VAL A 226 2.64 6.58 23.49
CA VAL A 226 2.81 5.68 22.35
C VAL A 226 1.44 5.15 21.95
N LEU A 227 0.99 5.48 20.73
CA LEU A 227 -0.21 4.92 20.11
C LEU A 227 0.24 3.80 19.16
N MET A 228 -0.20 2.59 19.40
CA MET A 228 0.23 1.41 18.65
C MET A 228 -0.97 0.71 18.04
N ALA A 229 -0.91 0.51 16.72
CA ALA A 229 -1.87 -0.34 16.03
C ALA A 229 -1.59 -1.82 16.36
N ASP A 230 -2.64 -2.57 16.68
CA ASP A 230 -2.54 -4.02 16.89
C ASP A 230 -2.48 -4.76 15.55
N THR A 231 -1.46 -4.47 14.76
CA THR A 231 -1.23 -5.07 13.45
C THR A 231 0.12 -5.76 13.41
N HIS A 232 0.15 -6.89 12.73
CA HIS A 232 1.33 -7.70 12.51
C HIS A 232 1.58 -7.85 11.01
N ILE A 233 2.61 -7.20 10.50
CA ILE A 233 3.01 -7.27 9.09
C ILE A 233 4.42 -7.82 9.03
N LEU A 234 4.54 -9.07 8.61
CA LEU A 234 5.84 -9.70 8.41
C LEU A 234 6.57 -9.04 7.23
N PRO A 235 7.74 -8.40 7.44
CA PRO A 235 8.52 -7.82 6.35
C PRO A 235 8.89 -8.87 5.30
N HIS A 236 8.91 -8.47 4.04
CA HIS A 236 9.24 -9.38 2.96
C HIS A 236 10.65 -9.97 3.14
N GLY A 237 10.75 -11.31 3.09
CA GLY A 237 12.02 -12.03 3.27
C GLY A 237 12.39 -12.31 4.72
N LEU A 238 11.66 -11.79 5.70
CA LEU A 238 11.84 -12.16 7.10
C LEU A 238 11.11 -13.50 7.36
N LYS A 239 11.77 -14.39 8.12
CA LYS A 239 11.12 -15.61 8.57
C LYS A 239 10.18 -15.30 9.74
N PRO A 240 9.04 -16.00 9.89
CA PRO A 240 8.10 -15.76 11.00
C PRO A 240 8.76 -15.81 12.38
N GLU A 241 9.72 -16.71 12.56
CA GLU A 241 10.43 -16.92 13.84
C GLU A 241 11.35 -15.74 14.22
N ALA A 242 11.68 -14.89 13.23
CA ALA A 242 12.51 -13.71 13.46
C ALA A 242 11.69 -12.45 13.79
N TYR A 243 10.36 -12.54 13.74
CA TYR A 243 9.49 -11.45 14.19
C TYR A 243 9.47 -11.41 15.73
N PRO A 244 9.58 -10.22 16.33
CA PRO A 244 9.59 -10.11 17.80
C PRO A 244 8.27 -10.59 18.40
N SER A 245 8.36 -11.31 19.54
CA SER A 245 7.15 -11.72 20.25
C SER A 245 6.45 -10.54 20.92
N ASP A 246 5.16 -10.69 21.23
CA ASP A 246 4.38 -9.66 21.93
C ASP A 246 4.99 -9.35 23.31
N GLU A 247 5.57 -10.35 23.98
CA GLU A 247 6.27 -10.16 25.27
C GLU A 247 7.54 -9.32 25.09
N ALA A 248 8.29 -9.53 24.00
CA ALA A 248 9.48 -8.74 23.72
C ALA A 248 9.13 -7.28 23.40
N ILE A 249 8.03 -7.06 22.68
CA ILE A 249 7.51 -5.72 22.40
C ILE A 249 7.05 -5.05 23.69
N ALA A 250 6.27 -5.75 24.52
CA ALA A 250 5.76 -5.24 25.79
C ALA A 250 6.91 -4.88 26.76
N ALA A 251 7.96 -5.69 26.83
CA ALA A 251 9.13 -5.43 27.68
C ALA A 251 9.85 -4.13 27.29
N GLN A 252 9.93 -3.80 25.99
CA GLN A 252 10.53 -2.54 25.51
C GLN A 252 9.65 -1.33 25.80
N LEU A 253 8.35 -1.55 25.96
CA LEU A 253 7.36 -0.50 26.24
C LEU A 253 7.11 -0.32 27.75
N GLU A 254 7.81 -1.07 28.60
CA GLU A 254 7.68 -0.93 30.04
C GLU A 254 8.07 0.50 30.49
N GLY A 255 7.20 1.12 31.27
CA GLY A 255 7.38 2.51 31.71
C GLY A 255 6.83 3.57 30.75
N TYR A 256 6.41 3.20 29.56
CA TYR A 256 5.74 4.12 28.61
C TYR A 256 4.21 4.07 28.76
N ARG A 257 3.57 5.20 28.51
CA ARG A 257 2.10 5.23 28.37
C ARG A 257 1.74 4.72 26.97
N VAL A 258 1.21 3.50 26.90
CA VAL A 258 0.85 2.85 25.62
C VAL A 258 -0.66 2.76 25.48
N VAL A 259 -1.16 3.11 24.29
CA VAL A 259 -2.54 2.91 23.88
C VAL A 259 -2.52 2.01 22.65
N SER A 260 -3.04 0.80 22.77
CA SER A 260 -3.18 -0.14 21.66
C SER A 260 -4.56 0.01 21.00
N VAL A 261 -4.60 -0.06 19.67
CA VAL A 261 -5.83 0.09 18.87
C VAL A 261 -5.92 -1.06 17.87
N ASP A 262 -7.02 -1.80 17.91
CA ASP A 262 -7.36 -2.81 16.91
C ASP A 262 -7.88 -2.14 15.63
N VAL A 263 -6.96 -1.62 14.84
CA VAL A 263 -7.29 -0.90 13.60
C VAL A 263 -7.86 -1.83 12.53
N LEU A 264 -7.50 -3.12 12.56
CA LEU A 264 -8.00 -4.08 11.58
C LEU A 264 -9.49 -4.34 11.75
N SER A 265 -9.94 -4.60 12.99
CA SER A 265 -11.36 -4.76 13.27
C SER A 265 -12.16 -3.49 12.95
N ILE A 266 -11.59 -2.31 13.22
CA ILE A 266 -12.23 -1.03 12.86
C ILE A 266 -12.38 -0.93 11.34
N ALA A 267 -11.32 -1.19 10.57
CA ALA A 267 -11.35 -1.12 9.12
C ALA A 267 -12.38 -2.11 8.53
N LEU A 268 -12.35 -3.37 8.98
CA LEU A 268 -13.30 -4.39 8.54
C LEU A 268 -14.76 -3.99 8.85
N ASN A 269 -15.01 -3.40 10.01
CA ASN A 269 -16.36 -2.93 10.38
C ASN A 269 -16.81 -1.74 9.53
N LEU A 270 -15.88 -0.95 8.99
CA LEU A 270 -16.15 0.15 8.07
C LEU A 270 -16.23 -0.30 6.61
N GLY A 271 -15.96 -1.57 6.32
CA GLY A 271 -16.07 -2.13 4.99
C GLY A 271 -14.81 -1.97 4.11
N ASP A 272 -13.64 -1.80 4.72
CA ASP A 272 -12.36 -1.71 4.01
C ASP A 272 -11.60 -3.07 4.01
#